data_c07dc8ae36cb0f5e0e22e73a53766b2c
#
_entry.id   c07dc8ae36cb0f5e0e22e73a53766b2c
#
_cell.length_a   1.000
_cell.length_b   1.000
_cell.length_c   1.000
_cell.angle_alpha   90.00
_cell.angle_beta   90.00
_cell.angle_gamma   90.00
#
_symmetry.space_group_name_H-M   'P 1'
#
loop_
_entity.id
_entity.type
_entity.pdbx_description
1 polymer ?
#
loop_
_entity_poly.entity_id
_entity_poly.type
_entity_poly.pdbx_seq_one_letter_code
_entity_poly.pdbx_strand_id
1 'polypeptide(L)'
;MNSFSNEDFDFSFLEEGFSARDVLEQKINEVSLSDDKDAFYVADLGDIVKKHVRWFKALPRVTPFYAVKCNDSKAIVKTLSILGAGFDCASKTEIQLVQSIGVPPERIIYANPCKQVSQIKYAASSGVEKMTFDSEVELMKVARNHPNAKLVLRIATDDSKAVCRLSVKFGATLKMSRTLLERAKELNVEIIGVSFHVGSGCTDPQTFVQAVSDARCVFDMGEELGFNMHLLDIGGGFPGSEDVKLKFEEVTSVINPALDKYFPVDSKVKIIAEPGRYYVASAFTLAVNIIAKKVMVTEQTGSDGMCEGLTFLQKSKKSQTPSRCNNTVSISDEDDSSCDKTLMYYVNDGVYGSFNCILYDHAHVKPVLQKKPKMDEKYYSSSIWGPTCDGLDRIVERFDLPELQVGDWMLFENMGAYTVAASSTFNGFQRPSLFYVMSRPYWQLMHDIKEHGIVPEVPESSALHVSCAQESGKELSTTACTSASVNV
;
A
#
# COMPACT_ATOMS: atom_id res chain seq x y z
N MET A 1 -14.85 23.52 11.51
CA MET A 1 -14.47 23.01 10.18
C MET A 1 -15.51 23.47 9.17
N ASN A 2 -15.14 24.32 8.22
CA ASN A 2 -16.04 24.72 7.15
C ASN A 2 -16.01 23.63 6.08
N SER A 3 -17.02 22.77 6.05
CA SER A 3 -17.23 21.83 4.96
C SER A 3 -17.74 22.64 3.75
N PHE A 4 -16.90 22.81 2.75
CA PHE A 4 -17.36 23.22 1.44
C PHE A 4 -17.84 21.97 0.71
N SER A 5 -19.14 21.77 0.68
CA SER A 5 -19.79 20.87 -0.27
C SER A 5 -19.68 21.49 -1.67
N ASN A 6 -18.54 21.31 -2.31
CA ASN A 6 -18.52 21.30 -3.76
C ASN A 6 -19.11 19.93 -4.12
N GLU A 7 -20.21 19.86 -4.89
CA GLU A 7 -20.99 18.65 -5.17
C GLU A 7 -20.19 17.44 -5.68
N ASP A 8 -18.89 17.58 -5.88
CA ASP A 8 -17.96 16.59 -6.42
C ASP A 8 -16.90 16.03 -5.45
N PHE A 9 -16.66 16.65 -4.29
CA PHE A 9 -15.56 16.29 -3.39
C PHE A 9 -15.96 16.39 -1.91
N ASP A 10 -15.98 15.26 -1.23
CA ASP A 10 -16.22 15.21 0.22
C ASP A 10 -14.87 15.13 0.97
N PHE A 11 -14.24 16.28 1.20
CA PHE A 11 -13.03 16.39 2.03
C PHE A 11 -13.04 17.68 2.86
N SER A 12 -12.23 17.69 3.92
CA SER A 12 -12.07 18.87 4.78
C SER A 12 -10.72 19.54 4.51
N PHE A 13 -10.71 20.90 4.45
CA PHE A 13 -9.46 21.63 4.41
C PHE A 13 -8.75 21.54 5.77
N LEU A 14 -7.44 21.29 5.72
CA LEU A 14 -6.59 21.46 6.88
C LEU A 14 -6.52 22.93 7.26
N GLU A 15 -6.61 23.24 8.55
CA GLU A 15 -6.31 24.55 9.08
C GLU A 15 -4.81 24.88 8.89
N GLU A 16 -4.48 26.17 8.87
CA GLU A 16 -3.09 26.60 8.69
C GLU A 16 -2.21 26.07 9.83
N GLY A 17 -1.12 25.38 9.46
CA GLY A 17 -0.21 24.72 10.41
C GLY A 17 -0.66 23.35 10.89
N PHE A 18 -1.87 22.86 10.51
CA PHE A 18 -2.34 21.53 10.85
C PHE A 18 -1.91 20.49 9.80
N SER A 19 -1.58 19.30 10.30
CA SER A 19 -1.32 18.11 9.51
C SER A 19 -2.51 17.13 9.56
N ALA A 20 -2.49 16.10 8.73
CA ALA A 20 -3.45 14.98 8.83
C ALA A 20 -3.40 14.29 10.20
N ARG A 21 -2.24 14.28 10.86
CA ARG A 21 -2.06 13.76 12.21
C ARG A 21 -2.85 14.55 13.24
N ASP A 22 -2.86 15.88 13.16
CA ASP A 22 -3.61 16.73 14.08
C ASP A 22 -5.11 16.51 13.93
N VAL A 23 -5.61 16.33 12.69
CA VAL A 23 -7.01 15.97 12.44
C VAL A 23 -7.34 14.59 13.01
N LEU A 24 -6.44 13.62 12.89
CA LEU A 24 -6.62 12.29 13.46
C LEU A 24 -6.72 12.36 15.00
N GLU A 25 -5.85 13.12 15.66
CA GLU A 25 -5.89 13.33 17.11
C GLU A 25 -7.16 14.07 17.55
N GLN A 26 -7.60 15.06 16.78
CA GLN A 26 -8.88 15.74 17.02
C GLN A 26 -10.06 14.77 16.92
N LYS A 27 -10.09 13.92 15.87
CA LYS A 27 -11.12 12.91 15.70
C LYS A 27 -11.12 11.88 16.85
N ILE A 28 -9.97 11.41 17.30
CA ILE A 28 -9.87 10.53 18.46
C ILE A 28 -10.49 11.20 19.69
N ASN A 29 -10.20 12.48 19.92
CA ASN A 29 -10.77 13.21 21.07
C ASN A 29 -12.30 13.34 20.94
N GLU A 30 -12.84 13.62 19.73
CA GLU A 30 -14.28 13.70 19.48
C GLU A 30 -14.97 12.35 19.79
N VAL A 31 -14.49 11.24 19.20
CA VAL A 31 -15.11 9.92 19.38
C VAL A 31 -14.85 9.32 20.77
N SER A 32 -13.80 9.75 21.46
CA SER A 32 -13.53 9.29 22.84
C SER A 32 -14.58 9.75 23.84
N LEU A 33 -15.36 10.79 23.50
CA LEU A 33 -16.47 11.29 24.31
C LEU A 33 -17.78 10.54 24.06
N SER A 34 -17.83 9.69 23.03
CA SER A 34 -18.98 8.87 22.69
C SER A 34 -18.78 7.41 23.11
N ASP A 35 -19.86 6.64 23.14
CA ASP A 35 -19.82 5.19 23.31
C ASP A 35 -19.40 4.45 22.03
N ASP A 36 -19.55 5.12 20.88
CA ASP A 36 -19.18 4.60 19.54
C ASP A 36 -17.76 5.02 19.21
N LYS A 37 -16.84 4.06 19.32
CA LYS A 37 -15.40 4.23 19.11
C LYS A 37 -14.91 3.41 17.90
N ASP A 38 -15.69 3.34 16.85
CA ASP A 38 -15.35 2.60 15.65
C ASP A 38 -13.99 3.04 15.07
N ALA A 39 -13.29 2.09 14.45
CA ALA A 39 -12.06 2.36 13.74
C ALA A 39 -12.31 3.31 12.57
N PHE A 40 -11.34 4.15 12.24
CA PHE A 40 -11.45 5.10 11.14
C PHE A 40 -10.08 5.41 10.50
N TYR A 41 -10.14 5.90 9.27
CA TYR A 41 -8.99 6.43 8.56
C TYR A 41 -9.01 7.96 8.49
N VAL A 42 -7.83 8.55 8.51
CA VAL A 42 -7.60 9.89 7.95
C VAL A 42 -6.70 9.74 6.73
N ALA A 43 -7.13 10.30 5.61
CA ALA A 43 -6.45 10.23 4.33
C ALA A 43 -6.07 11.63 3.83
N ASP A 44 -4.77 11.88 3.70
CA ASP A 44 -4.23 13.14 3.16
C ASP A 44 -4.17 13.09 1.63
N LEU A 45 -5.12 13.73 0.95
CA LEU A 45 -5.10 13.86 -0.50
C LEU A 45 -3.96 14.74 -1.01
N GLY A 46 -3.41 15.62 -0.15
CA GLY A 46 -2.23 16.43 -0.48
C GLY A 46 -0.98 15.59 -0.68
N ASP A 47 -0.85 14.45 0.04
CA ASP A 47 0.26 13.52 -0.17
C ASP A 47 0.22 12.90 -1.58
N ILE A 48 -0.98 12.65 -2.13
CA ILE A 48 -1.14 12.16 -3.51
C ILE A 48 -0.68 13.21 -4.52
N VAL A 49 -1.02 14.49 -4.31
CA VAL A 49 -0.56 15.60 -5.16
C VAL A 49 0.97 15.70 -5.11
N LYS A 50 1.56 15.64 -3.92
CA LYS A 50 3.02 15.63 -3.71
C LYS A 50 3.70 14.47 -4.44
N LYS A 51 3.13 13.26 -4.35
CA LYS A 51 3.61 12.07 -5.07
C LYS A 51 3.53 12.24 -6.59
N HIS A 52 2.50 12.88 -7.09
CA HIS A 52 2.36 13.14 -8.53
C HIS A 52 3.45 14.09 -9.05
N VAL A 53 3.74 15.17 -8.33
CA VAL A 53 4.84 16.08 -8.66
C VAL A 53 6.19 15.35 -8.62
N ARG A 54 6.44 14.57 -7.54
CA ARG A 54 7.66 13.76 -7.39
C ARG A 54 7.82 12.75 -8.52
N TRP A 55 6.72 12.15 -9.00
CA TRP A 55 6.72 11.22 -10.13
C TRP A 55 7.31 11.86 -11.39
N PHE A 56 6.77 13.00 -11.81
CA PHE A 56 7.23 13.66 -13.03
C PHE A 56 8.63 14.26 -12.92
N LYS A 57 9.07 14.64 -11.71
CA LYS A 57 10.45 15.05 -11.45
C LYS A 57 11.43 13.87 -11.66
N ALA A 58 11.07 12.66 -11.22
CA ALA A 58 11.93 11.48 -11.29
C ALA A 58 11.80 10.68 -12.59
N LEU A 59 10.60 10.65 -13.19
CA LEU A 59 10.26 9.90 -14.40
C LEU A 59 9.54 10.79 -15.44
N PRO A 60 10.21 11.81 -16.00
CA PRO A 60 9.55 12.82 -16.84
C PRO A 60 8.97 12.27 -18.15
N ARG A 61 9.45 11.11 -18.61
CA ARG A 61 8.98 10.44 -19.84
C ARG A 61 7.88 9.42 -19.63
N VAL A 62 7.53 9.12 -18.36
CA VAL A 62 6.61 8.03 -18.00
C VAL A 62 5.30 8.58 -17.49
N THR A 63 4.23 8.39 -18.23
CA THR A 63 2.89 8.79 -17.80
C THR A 63 2.32 7.76 -16.83
N PRO A 64 1.91 8.15 -15.61
CA PRO A 64 1.32 7.22 -14.65
C PRO A 64 -0.12 6.87 -15.02
N PHE A 65 -0.45 5.59 -15.04
CA PHE A 65 -1.79 5.01 -15.11
C PHE A 65 -2.08 4.36 -13.75
N TYR A 66 -2.83 5.04 -12.90
CA TYR A 66 -3.06 4.58 -11.54
C TYR A 66 -3.76 3.22 -11.49
N ALA A 67 -3.20 2.27 -10.75
CA ALA A 67 -3.78 0.94 -10.57
C ALA A 67 -4.94 0.99 -9.56
N VAL A 68 -6.17 1.08 -10.06
CA VAL A 68 -7.40 1.27 -9.25
C VAL A 68 -7.58 0.18 -8.20
N LYS A 69 -7.19 -1.05 -8.50
CA LYS A 69 -7.24 -2.20 -7.58
C LYS A 69 -6.49 -2.00 -6.27
N CYS A 70 -5.55 -1.06 -6.22
CA CYS A 70 -4.77 -0.76 -5.02
C CYS A 70 -5.61 -0.03 -3.96
N ASN A 71 -6.41 0.96 -4.40
CA ASN A 71 -7.40 1.67 -3.59
C ASN A 71 -8.41 2.34 -4.53
N ASP A 72 -9.63 1.84 -4.52
CA ASP A 72 -10.73 2.25 -5.41
C ASP A 72 -11.60 3.37 -4.83
N SER A 73 -11.15 4.06 -3.79
CA SER A 73 -11.87 5.19 -3.19
C SER A 73 -12.09 6.31 -4.20
N LYS A 74 -13.32 6.79 -4.33
CA LYS A 74 -13.69 7.85 -5.30
C LYS A 74 -12.84 9.11 -5.14
N ALA A 75 -12.52 9.52 -3.91
CA ALA A 75 -11.69 10.70 -3.65
C ALA A 75 -10.28 10.55 -4.26
N ILE A 76 -9.68 9.36 -4.17
CA ILE A 76 -8.37 9.05 -4.78
C ILE A 76 -8.45 9.11 -6.30
N VAL A 77 -9.41 8.40 -6.90
CA VAL A 77 -9.59 8.36 -8.36
C VAL A 77 -9.87 9.76 -8.91
N LYS A 78 -10.69 10.55 -8.21
CA LYS A 78 -10.99 11.94 -8.59
C LYS A 78 -9.75 12.84 -8.52
N THR A 79 -8.99 12.78 -7.42
CA THR A 79 -7.74 13.55 -7.26
C THR A 79 -6.77 13.25 -8.41
N LEU A 80 -6.52 11.97 -8.68
CA LEU A 80 -5.63 11.55 -9.77
C LEU A 80 -6.18 11.88 -11.16
N SER A 81 -7.51 11.86 -11.35
CA SER A 81 -8.14 12.29 -12.59
C SER A 81 -7.89 13.78 -12.86
N ILE A 82 -8.01 14.63 -11.85
CA ILE A 82 -7.74 16.07 -11.94
C ILE A 82 -6.27 16.33 -12.26
N LEU A 83 -5.36 15.58 -11.64
CA LEU A 83 -3.92 15.65 -11.91
C LEU A 83 -3.51 15.15 -13.30
N GLY A 84 -4.43 14.59 -14.09
CA GLY A 84 -4.15 14.14 -15.45
C GLY A 84 -3.63 12.70 -15.57
N ALA A 85 -3.59 11.91 -14.51
CA ALA A 85 -3.19 10.51 -14.57
C ALA A 85 -4.14 9.67 -15.45
N GLY A 86 -3.61 8.63 -16.10
CA GLY A 86 -4.41 7.54 -16.65
C GLY A 86 -4.81 6.54 -15.57
N PHE A 87 -5.54 5.49 -15.97
CA PHE A 87 -6.02 4.46 -15.03
C PHE A 87 -5.82 3.05 -15.57
N ASP A 88 -5.16 2.20 -14.78
CA ASP A 88 -5.14 0.75 -14.94
C ASP A 88 -6.36 0.17 -14.25
N CYS A 89 -7.30 -0.35 -15.05
CA CYS A 89 -8.50 -1.02 -14.58
C CYS A 89 -8.39 -2.53 -14.84
N ALA A 90 -8.72 -3.35 -13.84
CA ALA A 90 -8.68 -4.80 -13.92
C ALA A 90 -10.07 -5.45 -14.05
N SER A 91 -11.15 -4.65 -14.05
CA SER A 91 -12.54 -5.13 -14.12
C SER A 91 -13.49 -4.10 -14.72
N LYS A 92 -14.69 -4.58 -15.12
CA LYS A 92 -15.80 -3.72 -15.53
C LYS A 92 -16.13 -2.67 -14.45
N THR A 93 -16.16 -3.07 -13.19
CA THR A 93 -16.55 -2.18 -12.08
C THR A 93 -15.54 -1.05 -11.90
N GLU A 94 -14.24 -1.32 -12.06
CA GLU A 94 -13.23 -0.28 -12.03
C GLU A 94 -13.33 0.68 -13.23
N ILE A 95 -13.62 0.17 -14.43
CA ILE A 95 -13.90 1.01 -15.62
C ILE A 95 -15.12 1.90 -15.35
N GLN A 96 -16.20 1.34 -14.80
CA GLN A 96 -17.41 2.10 -14.44
C GLN A 96 -17.11 3.20 -13.43
N LEU A 97 -16.34 2.89 -12.39
CA LEU A 97 -15.95 3.86 -11.38
C LEU A 97 -15.17 5.03 -12.02
N VAL A 98 -14.15 4.73 -12.81
CA VAL A 98 -13.29 5.73 -13.44
C VAL A 98 -14.08 6.60 -14.44
N GLN A 99 -14.94 6.00 -15.27
CA GLN A 99 -15.78 6.73 -16.22
C GLN A 99 -16.87 7.55 -15.52
N SER A 100 -17.40 7.10 -14.39
CA SER A 100 -18.40 7.85 -13.60
C SER A 100 -17.87 9.19 -13.07
N ILE A 101 -16.55 9.34 -13.01
CA ILE A 101 -15.83 10.56 -12.59
C ILE A 101 -15.53 11.47 -13.79
N GLY A 102 -15.89 11.04 -15.02
CA GLY A 102 -15.69 11.82 -16.25
C GLY A 102 -14.33 11.56 -16.92
N VAL A 103 -13.62 10.50 -16.59
CA VAL A 103 -12.37 10.13 -17.28
C VAL A 103 -12.70 9.55 -18.65
N PRO A 104 -12.11 10.09 -19.73
CA PRO A 104 -12.35 9.58 -21.07
C PRO A 104 -11.63 8.23 -21.28
N PRO A 105 -12.17 7.36 -22.16
CA PRO A 105 -11.68 5.98 -22.32
C PRO A 105 -10.23 5.89 -22.82
N GLU A 106 -9.71 6.92 -23.50
CA GLU A 106 -8.31 6.98 -23.95
C GLU A 106 -7.31 7.06 -22.78
N ARG A 107 -7.75 7.45 -21.61
CA ARG A 107 -6.96 7.48 -20.36
C ARG A 107 -7.11 6.20 -19.54
N ILE A 108 -7.75 5.15 -20.10
CA ILE A 108 -7.95 3.87 -19.44
C ILE A 108 -7.20 2.78 -20.21
N ILE A 109 -6.52 1.88 -19.49
CA ILE A 109 -6.05 0.59 -19.98
C ILE A 109 -6.71 -0.53 -19.17
N TYR A 110 -7.28 -1.53 -19.86
CA TYR A 110 -7.81 -2.72 -19.19
C TYR A 110 -6.67 -3.73 -19.02
N ALA A 111 -5.91 -3.59 -17.93
CA ALA A 111 -4.66 -4.30 -17.68
C ALA A 111 -4.85 -5.63 -16.92
N ASN A 112 -5.84 -6.42 -17.29
CA ASN A 112 -6.01 -7.80 -16.85
C ASN A 112 -5.83 -8.75 -18.04
N PRO A 113 -4.76 -9.59 -18.07
CA PRO A 113 -4.51 -10.50 -19.19
C PRO A 113 -5.57 -11.59 -19.39
N CYS A 114 -6.41 -11.87 -18.37
CA CYS A 114 -7.43 -12.92 -18.39
C CYS A 114 -8.81 -12.32 -18.09
N LYS A 115 -9.56 -11.96 -19.12
CA LYS A 115 -10.83 -11.25 -18.98
C LYS A 115 -12.03 -12.14 -19.29
N GLN A 116 -13.12 -11.94 -18.56
CA GLN A 116 -14.41 -12.57 -18.88
C GLN A 116 -15.04 -11.91 -20.14
N VAL A 117 -15.68 -12.70 -21.00
CA VAL A 117 -16.27 -12.21 -22.26
C VAL A 117 -17.22 -11.05 -22.06
N SER A 118 -18.09 -11.11 -21.05
CA SER A 118 -19.04 -10.02 -20.76
C SER A 118 -18.35 -8.71 -20.40
N GLN A 119 -17.19 -8.78 -19.74
CA GLN A 119 -16.40 -7.61 -19.40
C GLN A 119 -15.63 -7.04 -20.61
N ILE A 120 -15.16 -7.89 -21.54
CA ILE A 120 -14.58 -7.46 -22.82
C ILE A 120 -15.63 -6.70 -23.63
N LYS A 121 -16.85 -7.24 -23.73
CA LYS A 121 -17.97 -6.57 -24.43
C LYS A 121 -18.34 -5.24 -23.79
N TYR A 122 -18.30 -5.19 -22.45
CA TYR A 122 -18.51 -3.92 -21.73
C TYR A 122 -17.43 -2.89 -22.08
N ALA A 123 -16.16 -3.25 -22.03
CA ALA A 123 -15.05 -2.35 -22.40
C ALA A 123 -15.22 -1.85 -23.85
N ALA A 124 -15.58 -2.72 -24.79
CA ALA A 124 -15.87 -2.34 -26.16
C ALA A 124 -17.00 -1.31 -26.26
N SER A 125 -18.13 -1.55 -25.56
CA SER A 125 -19.27 -0.62 -25.58
C SER A 125 -19.01 0.69 -24.85
N SER A 126 -18.02 0.73 -23.96
CA SER A 126 -17.58 1.90 -23.20
C SER A 126 -16.41 2.66 -23.84
N GLY A 127 -15.95 2.25 -25.04
CA GLY A 127 -14.89 2.88 -25.78
C GLY A 127 -13.47 2.60 -25.25
N VAL A 128 -13.30 1.67 -24.29
CA VAL A 128 -11.98 1.30 -23.75
C VAL A 128 -11.32 0.30 -24.70
N GLU A 129 -10.39 0.78 -25.52
CA GLU A 129 -9.74 -0.01 -26.58
C GLU A 129 -8.43 -0.68 -26.10
N LYS A 130 -7.66 -0.04 -25.19
CA LYS A 130 -6.38 -0.59 -24.72
C LYS A 130 -6.61 -1.75 -23.75
N MET A 131 -6.08 -2.94 -24.08
CA MET A 131 -6.20 -4.15 -23.28
C MET A 131 -4.92 -4.96 -23.29
N THR A 132 -4.57 -5.57 -22.15
CA THR A 132 -3.45 -6.50 -22.08
C THR A 132 -3.89 -7.94 -22.39
N PHE A 133 -2.97 -8.75 -22.92
CA PHE A 133 -3.12 -10.19 -23.13
C PHE A 133 -1.75 -10.88 -23.03
N ASP A 134 -1.74 -12.19 -22.76
CA ASP A 134 -0.52 -13.01 -22.63
C ASP A 134 -0.70 -14.45 -23.14
N SER A 135 -1.83 -14.74 -23.79
CA SER A 135 -2.14 -16.07 -24.27
C SER A 135 -2.98 -16.04 -25.55
N GLU A 136 -2.88 -17.12 -26.35
CA GLU A 136 -3.64 -17.24 -27.61
C GLU A 136 -5.16 -17.27 -27.35
N VAL A 137 -5.59 -17.97 -26.28
CA VAL A 137 -7.00 -18.06 -25.93
C VAL A 137 -7.59 -16.68 -25.62
N GLU A 138 -6.84 -15.82 -24.91
CA GLU A 138 -7.26 -14.46 -24.61
C GLU A 138 -7.30 -13.61 -25.89
N LEU A 139 -6.27 -13.72 -26.74
CA LEU A 139 -6.20 -13.03 -28.02
C LEU A 139 -7.42 -13.34 -28.91
N MET A 140 -7.75 -14.63 -29.10
CA MET A 140 -8.92 -15.06 -29.87
C MET A 140 -10.24 -14.57 -29.23
N LYS A 141 -10.32 -14.56 -27.92
CA LYS A 141 -11.49 -14.11 -27.20
C LYS A 141 -11.73 -12.61 -27.39
N VAL A 142 -10.67 -11.80 -27.32
CA VAL A 142 -10.75 -10.36 -27.58
C VAL A 142 -11.08 -10.08 -29.05
N ALA A 143 -10.40 -10.73 -30.00
CA ALA A 143 -10.67 -10.58 -31.44
C ALA A 143 -12.14 -10.77 -31.80
N ARG A 144 -12.82 -11.73 -31.17
CA ARG A 144 -14.24 -12.04 -31.41
C ARG A 144 -15.22 -11.06 -30.75
N ASN A 145 -14.82 -10.39 -29.65
CA ASN A 145 -15.75 -9.63 -28.81
C ASN A 145 -15.45 -8.13 -28.75
N HIS A 146 -14.30 -7.70 -29.28
CA HIS A 146 -13.89 -6.29 -29.33
C HIS A 146 -13.02 -6.03 -30.56
N PRO A 147 -13.62 -5.89 -31.77
CA PRO A 147 -12.87 -5.79 -33.02
C PRO A 147 -11.95 -4.55 -33.11
N ASN A 148 -12.23 -3.51 -32.34
CA ASN A 148 -11.42 -2.29 -32.29
C ASN A 148 -10.40 -2.29 -31.14
N ALA A 149 -10.15 -3.43 -30.51
CA ALA A 149 -9.20 -3.51 -29.41
C ALA A 149 -7.77 -3.22 -29.89
N LYS A 150 -7.07 -2.40 -29.12
CA LYS A 150 -5.64 -2.10 -29.25
C LYS A 150 -4.90 -2.88 -28.18
N LEU A 151 -4.28 -3.98 -28.59
CA LEU A 151 -3.74 -4.95 -27.64
C LEU A 151 -2.30 -4.64 -27.25
N VAL A 152 -2.00 -4.89 -25.98
CA VAL A 152 -0.66 -4.77 -25.39
C VAL A 152 -0.25 -6.15 -24.89
N LEU A 153 0.83 -6.70 -25.44
CA LEU A 153 1.33 -8.03 -25.06
C LEU A 153 2.06 -7.95 -23.72
N ARG A 154 1.54 -8.63 -22.71
CA ARG A 154 2.20 -8.73 -21.42
C ARG A 154 3.26 -9.84 -21.47
N ILE A 155 4.52 -9.47 -21.24
CA ILE A 155 5.64 -10.41 -21.15
C ILE A 155 5.94 -10.80 -19.69
N ALA A 156 6.48 -12.02 -19.52
CA ALA A 156 6.97 -12.48 -18.23
C ALA A 156 8.28 -11.77 -17.86
N THR A 157 8.47 -11.53 -16.58
CA THR A 157 9.70 -10.97 -16.00
C THR A 157 10.25 -11.91 -14.94
N ASP A 158 11.54 -11.84 -14.65
CA ASP A 158 12.07 -12.47 -13.43
C ASP A 158 11.70 -11.65 -12.21
N ASP A 159 10.56 -11.96 -11.62
CA ASP A 159 10.05 -11.33 -10.39
C ASP A 159 10.42 -12.12 -9.11
N SER A 160 11.48 -12.93 -9.16
CA SER A 160 11.96 -13.72 -8.01
C SER A 160 12.37 -12.86 -6.80
N LYS A 161 12.65 -11.57 -7.02
CA LYS A 161 12.99 -10.57 -6.01
C LYS A 161 11.78 -9.74 -5.53
N ALA A 162 10.57 -10.05 -5.98
CA ALA A 162 9.36 -9.38 -5.52
C ALA A 162 8.72 -10.11 -4.34
N VAL A 163 8.06 -9.35 -3.46
CA VAL A 163 7.25 -9.89 -2.36
C VAL A 163 6.04 -10.64 -2.95
N CYS A 164 5.31 -9.99 -3.86
CA CYS A 164 4.18 -10.60 -4.58
C CYS A 164 4.58 -10.89 -6.02
N ARG A 165 4.87 -12.15 -6.31
CA ARG A 165 5.28 -12.62 -7.64
C ARG A 165 4.07 -12.77 -8.55
N LEU A 166 4.11 -12.16 -9.72
CA LEU A 166 3.03 -12.16 -10.70
C LEU A 166 3.31 -13.05 -11.92
N SER A 167 4.58 -13.29 -12.27
CA SER A 167 4.98 -14.14 -13.40
C SER A 167 4.69 -15.64 -13.19
N VAL A 168 4.34 -16.05 -11.97
CA VAL A 168 3.76 -17.37 -11.71
C VAL A 168 2.36 -17.56 -12.34
N LYS A 169 1.69 -16.45 -12.68
CA LYS A 169 0.32 -16.44 -13.19
C LYS A 169 0.19 -15.77 -14.56
N PHE A 170 1.00 -14.77 -14.85
CA PHE A 170 0.85 -13.89 -15.99
C PHE A 170 2.16 -13.71 -16.75
N GLY A 171 2.02 -13.39 -18.05
CA GLY A 171 3.10 -12.99 -18.92
C GLY A 171 3.56 -14.10 -19.87
N ALA A 172 3.72 -13.74 -21.13
CA ALA A 172 4.27 -14.60 -22.17
C ALA A 172 5.81 -14.60 -22.13
N THR A 173 6.44 -15.76 -22.26
CA THR A 173 7.90 -15.83 -22.46
C THR A 173 8.29 -15.20 -23.81
N LEU A 174 9.55 -14.78 -23.99
CA LEU A 174 10.02 -14.23 -25.28
C LEU A 174 9.76 -15.18 -26.46
N LYS A 175 9.92 -16.47 -26.24
CA LYS A 175 9.61 -17.48 -27.26
C LYS A 175 8.13 -17.51 -27.62
N MET A 176 7.25 -17.45 -26.64
CA MET A 176 5.80 -17.42 -26.86
C MET A 176 5.37 -16.08 -27.48
N SER A 177 6.05 -15.00 -27.17
CA SER A 177 5.71 -13.66 -27.68
C SER A 177 5.69 -13.62 -29.19
N ARG A 178 6.69 -14.21 -29.86
CA ARG A 178 6.72 -14.28 -31.33
C ARG A 178 5.51 -15.04 -31.88
N THR A 179 5.20 -16.21 -31.34
CA THR A 179 4.03 -17.00 -31.76
C THR A 179 2.72 -16.26 -31.56
N LEU A 180 2.58 -15.52 -30.43
CA LEU A 180 1.39 -14.70 -30.17
C LEU A 180 1.26 -13.54 -31.15
N LEU A 181 2.35 -12.90 -31.55
CA LEU A 181 2.36 -11.83 -32.54
C LEU A 181 2.00 -12.36 -33.94
N GLU A 182 2.56 -13.50 -34.35
CA GLU A 182 2.19 -14.19 -35.58
C GLU A 182 0.70 -14.51 -35.61
N ARG A 183 0.17 -15.04 -34.51
CA ARG A 183 -1.25 -15.33 -34.38
C ARG A 183 -2.14 -14.08 -34.40
N ALA A 184 -1.70 -12.99 -33.78
CA ALA A 184 -2.40 -11.71 -33.82
C ALA A 184 -2.51 -11.17 -35.26
N LYS A 185 -1.45 -11.33 -36.05
CA LYS A 185 -1.44 -10.96 -37.50
C LYS A 185 -2.45 -11.78 -38.28
N GLU A 186 -2.49 -13.11 -38.12
CA GLU A 186 -3.48 -13.99 -38.74
C GLU A 186 -4.92 -13.59 -38.41
N LEU A 187 -5.17 -13.16 -37.16
CA LEU A 187 -6.48 -12.71 -36.66
C LEU A 187 -6.81 -11.27 -37.07
N ASN A 188 -5.90 -10.57 -37.73
CA ASN A 188 -6.00 -9.14 -38.04
C ASN A 188 -6.33 -8.25 -36.81
N VAL A 189 -5.62 -8.51 -35.70
CA VAL A 189 -5.77 -7.74 -34.46
C VAL A 189 -4.61 -6.78 -34.33
N GLU A 190 -4.89 -5.54 -33.92
CA GLU A 190 -3.87 -4.49 -33.75
C GLU A 190 -3.10 -4.72 -32.45
N ILE A 191 -1.78 -4.90 -32.54
CA ILE A 191 -0.86 -4.93 -31.40
C ILE A 191 -0.11 -3.60 -31.35
N ILE A 192 -0.36 -2.80 -30.32
CA ILE A 192 0.19 -1.45 -30.20
C ILE A 192 1.41 -1.37 -29.29
N GLY A 193 1.72 -2.45 -28.54
CA GLY A 193 2.85 -2.38 -27.62
C GLY A 193 3.03 -3.59 -26.74
N VAL A 194 3.90 -3.42 -25.75
CA VAL A 194 4.32 -4.43 -24.79
C VAL A 194 4.13 -3.90 -23.39
N SER A 195 3.72 -4.77 -22.45
CA SER A 195 3.70 -4.49 -21.02
C SER A 195 4.48 -5.54 -20.24
N PHE A 196 4.99 -5.15 -19.09
CA PHE A 196 5.53 -6.06 -18.08
C PHE A 196 5.21 -5.56 -16.67
N HIS A 197 5.42 -6.41 -15.68
CA HIS A 197 5.29 -6.01 -14.28
C HIS A 197 6.29 -6.79 -13.43
N VAL A 198 7.17 -6.10 -12.73
CA VAL A 198 8.26 -6.68 -11.93
C VAL A 198 7.82 -7.30 -10.60
N GLY A 199 6.52 -7.32 -10.32
CA GLY A 199 5.94 -7.76 -9.04
C GLY A 199 5.81 -6.64 -8.01
N SER A 200 4.83 -6.76 -7.10
CA SER A 200 4.66 -5.80 -6.01
C SER A 200 5.73 -6.02 -4.94
N GLY A 201 6.30 -4.94 -4.41
CA GLY A 201 7.38 -5.02 -3.43
C GLY A 201 8.69 -5.56 -4.04
N CYS A 202 9.00 -5.21 -5.28
CA CYS A 202 10.28 -5.52 -5.92
C CYS A 202 11.44 -4.94 -5.10
N THR A 203 12.46 -5.76 -4.80
CA THR A 203 13.62 -5.37 -3.98
C THR A 203 14.90 -5.19 -4.79
N ASP A 204 14.87 -5.48 -6.09
CA ASP A 204 16.00 -5.35 -7.01
C ASP A 204 15.61 -4.48 -8.22
N PRO A 205 16.10 -3.24 -8.30
CA PRO A 205 15.76 -2.34 -9.40
C PRO A 205 16.29 -2.82 -10.76
N GLN A 206 17.30 -3.71 -10.80
CA GLN A 206 17.82 -4.28 -12.06
C GLN A 206 16.78 -5.13 -12.81
N THR A 207 15.76 -5.62 -12.13
CA THR A 207 14.64 -6.31 -12.75
C THR A 207 13.93 -5.42 -13.80
N PHE A 208 13.80 -4.12 -13.54
CA PHE A 208 13.26 -3.17 -14.52
C PHE A 208 14.16 -3.06 -15.76
N VAL A 209 15.48 -2.99 -15.58
CA VAL A 209 16.44 -2.88 -16.69
C VAL A 209 16.33 -4.09 -17.63
N GLN A 210 16.29 -5.30 -17.05
CA GLN A 210 16.15 -6.53 -17.84
C GLN A 210 14.79 -6.57 -18.56
N ALA A 211 13.71 -6.22 -17.87
CA ALA A 211 12.37 -6.21 -18.46
C ALA A 211 12.22 -5.18 -19.60
N VAL A 212 12.85 -4.01 -19.48
CA VAL A 212 12.91 -3.02 -20.59
C VAL A 212 13.69 -3.57 -21.78
N SER A 213 14.81 -4.27 -21.55
CA SER A 213 15.58 -4.95 -22.61
C SER A 213 14.76 -6.03 -23.31
N ASP A 214 14.06 -6.87 -22.54
CA ASP A 214 13.20 -7.94 -23.08
C ASP A 214 12.02 -7.35 -23.89
N ALA A 215 11.43 -6.25 -23.40
CA ALA A 215 10.40 -5.53 -24.13
C ALA A 215 10.90 -5.01 -25.48
N ARG A 216 12.16 -4.51 -25.56
CA ARG A 216 12.75 -4.10 -26.82
C ARG A 216 12.84 -5.25 -27.83
N CYS A 217 13.29 -6.44 -27.38
CA CYS A 217 13.31 -7.62 -28.24
C CYS A 217 11.92 -7.94 -28.83
N VAL A 218 10.86 -7.78 -28.04
CA VAL A 218 9.49 -8.05 -28.51
C VAL A 218 9.00 -6.94 -29.48
N PHE A 219 9.39 -5.69 -29.27
CA PHE A 219 9.14 -4.62 -30.24
C PHE A 219 9.81 -4.92 -31.58
N ASP A 220 11.06 -5.40 -31.58
CA ASP A 220 11.79 -5.79 -32.82
C ASP A 220 11.06 -6.94 -33.53
N MET A 221 10.59 -7.96 -32.82
CA MET A 221 9.76 -9.04 -33.39
C MET A 221 8.46 -8.48 -34.00
N GLY A 222 7.83 -7.51 -33.33
CA GLY A 222 6.62 -6.85 -33.84
C GLY A 222 6.86 -6.07 -35.13
N GLU A 223 7.96 -5.34 -35.22
CA GLU A 223 8.37 -4.60 -36.41
C GLU A 223 8.63 -5.54 -37.56
N GLU A 224 9.36 -6.65 -37.37
CA GLU A 224 9.56 -7.71 -38.37
C GLU A 224 8.24 -8.26 -38.95
N LEU A 225 7.22 -8.37 -38.09
CA LEU A 225 5.89 -8.84 -38.46
C LEU A 225 4.99 -7.73 -39.04
N GLY A 226 5.47 -6.48 -39.04
CA GLY A 226 4.76 -5.32 -39.62
C GLY A 226 3.75 -4.67 -38.70
N PHE A 227 3.87 -4.86 -37.37
CA PHE A 227 3.12 -4.10 -36.40
C PHE A 227 3.75 -2.73 -36.14
N ASN A 228 2.92 -1.71 -35.93
CA ASN A 228 3.35 -0.38 -35.54
C ASN A 228 3.22 -0.21 -34.02
N MET A 229 4.14 -0.83 -33.28
CA MET A 229 4.12 -0.72 -31.83
C MET A 229 4.65 0.64 -31.36
N HIS A 230 3.91 1.31 -30.50
CA HIS A 230 4.20 2.67 -30.04
C HIS A 230 3.88 2.89 -28.54
N LEU A 231 3.56 1.82 -27.79
CA LEU A 231 3.26 1.88 -26.36
C LEU A 231 4.13 0.88 -25.58
N LEU A 232 4.92 1.37 -24.64
CA LEU A 232 5.59 0.58 -23.62
C LEU A 232 4.93 0.83 -22.26
N ASP A 233 4.49 -0.23 -21.60
CA ASP A 233 3.96 -0.19 -20.25
C ASP A 233 4.93 -0.92 -19.31
N ILE A 234 5.56 -0.17 -18.40
CA ILE A 234 6.55 -0.71 -17.46
C ILE A 234 5.93 -1.24 -16.16
N GLY A 235 4.60 -1.32 -16.11
CA GLY A 235 3.85 -1.87 -14.98
C GLY A 235 3.99 -1.11 -13.68
N GLY A 236 3.82 -1.84 -12.57
CA GLY A 236 3.95 -1.31 -11.21
C GLY A 236 5.19 -1.83 -10.48
N GLY A 237 5.11 -1.87 -9.15
CA GLY A 237 6.22 -2.32 -8.29
C GLY A 237 6.98 -1.17 -7.61
N PHE A 238 6.51 0.06 -7.76
CA PHE A 238 7.12 1.26 -7.16
C PHE A 238 6.78 1.36 -5.66
N PRO A 239 7.78 1.66 -4.79
CA PRO A 239 7.55 1.83 -3.35
C PRO A 239 6.67 3.04 -3.06
N GLY A 240 5.82 2.91 -2.03
CA GLY A 240 4.83 3.94 -1.67
C GLY A 240 5.13 4.69 -0.37
N SER A 241 6.09 4.24 0.41
CA SER A 241 6.46 4.84 1.70
C SER A 241 7.98 4.97 1.84
N GLU A 242 8.41 5.77 2.82
CA GLU A 242 9.84 6.02 3.05
C GLU A 242 10.49 5.04 4.04
N ASP A 243 9.71 4.18 4.68
CA ASP A 243 10.18 3.17 5.64
C ASP A 243 10.63 1.85 4.97
N VAL A 244 10.59 1.78 3.64
CA VAL A 244 11.01 0.61 2.86
C VAL A 244 12.50 0.64 2.52
N LYS A 245 13.07 -0.54 2.30
CA LYS A 245 14.51 -0.69 2.03
C LYS A 245 14.93 -0.07 0.70
N LEU A 246 14.16 -0.29 -0.37
CA LEU A 246 14.42 0.25 -1.70
C LEU A 246 13.60 1.54 -1.91
N LYS A 247 14.28 2.66 -2.15
CA LYS A 247 13.62 3.97 -2.34
C LYS A 247 13.17 4.18 -3.77
N PHE A 248 12.19 5.06 -3.96
CA PHE A 248 11.66 5.38 -5.28
C PHE A 248 12.74 5.92 -6.23
N GLU A 249 13.60 6.81 -5.76
CA GLU A 249 14.68 7.40 -6.56
C GLU A 249 15.74 6.39 -6.98
N GLU A 250 16.00 5.36 -6.16
CA GLU A 250 16.90 4.27 -6.53
C GLU A 250 16.32 3.45 -7.69
N VAL A 251 15.01 3.22 -7.70
CA VAL A 251 14.31 2.55 -8.82
C VAL A 251 14.36 3.42 -10.08
N THR A 252 14.04 4.71 -9.97
CA THR A 252 13.99 5.60 -11.15
C THR A 252 15.37 5.88 -11.73
N SER A 253 16.42 5.85 -10.91
CA SER A 253 17.82 6.04 -11.35
C SER A 253 18.30 4.96 -12.32
N VAL A 254 17.73 3.75 -12.29
CA VAL A 254 18.08 2.68 -13.23
C VAL A 254 17.08 2.61 -14.42
N ILE A 255 15.83 3.05 -14.21
CA ILE A 255 14.80 3.04 -15.26
C ILE A 255 15.15 4.06 -16.37
N ASN A 256 15.47 5.31 -16.01
CA ASN A 256 15.72 6.36 -17.00
C ASN A 256 16.86 5.97 -17.97
N PRO A 257 18.06 5.53 -17.52
CA PRO A 257 19.11 5.10 -18.45
C PRO A 257 18.71 3.88 -19.32
N ALA A 258 17.91 2.96 -18.77
CA ALA A 258 17.42 1.83 -19.55
C ALA A 258 16.45 2.28 -20.64
N LEU A 259 15.53 3.21 -20.33
CA LEU A 259 14.62 3.79 -21.32
C LEU A 259 15.37 4.59 -22.38
N ASP A 260 16.40 5.36 -22.01
CA ASP A 260 17.22 6.12 -22.97
C ASP A 260 18.00 5.19 -23.92
N LYS A 261 18.47 4.06 -23.42
CA LYS A 261 19.19 3.06 -24.21
C LYS A 261 18.30 2.27 -25.18
N TYR A 262 17.15 1.78 -24.69
CA TYR A 262 16.33 0.82 -25.44
C TYR A 262 15.13 1.47 -26.15
N PHE A 263 14.64 2.61 -25.66
CA PHE A 263 13.52 3.38 -26.18
C PHE A 263 13.85 4.87 -26.15
N PRO A 264 14.86 5.32 -26.94
CA PRO A 264 15.24 6.72 -26.97
C PRO A 264 14.08 7.62 -27.44
N VAL A 265 14.19 8.93 -27.20
CA VAL A 265 13.10 9.89 -27.46
C VAL A 265 12.65 9.90 -28.93
N ASP A 266 13.58 9.73 -29.84
CA ASP A 266 13.32 9.69 -31.29
C ASP A 266 12.57 8.42 -31.75
N SER A 267 12.52 7.36 -30.92
CA SER A 267 11.69 6.17 -31.17
C SER A 267 10.19 6.48 -31.18
N LYS A 268 9.76 7.62 -30.62
CA LYS A 268 8.37 8.06 -30.48
C LYS A 268 7.46 7.06 -29.74
N VAL A 269 8.05 6.12 -29.00
CA VAL A 269 7.30 5.19 -28.16
C VAL A 269 6.80 5.94 -26.92
N LYS A 270 5.49 5.91 -26.71
CA LYS A 270 4.86 6.41 -25.49
C LYS A 270 5.12 5.43 -24.34
N ILE A 271 5.57 5.93 -23.21
CA ILE A 271 5.87 5.11 -22.03
C ILE A 271 4.84 5.41 -20.94
N ILE A 272 4.23 4.36 -20.43
CA ILE A 272 3.33 4.41 -19.27
C ILE A 272 3.82 3.47 -18.17
N ALA A 273 3.31 3.66 -16.97
CA ALA A 273 3.52 2.79 -15.82
C ALA A 273 2.21 2.61 -15.05
N GLU A 274 2.10 1.57 -14.23
CA GLU A 274 0.90 1.24 -13.44
C GLU A 274 1.13 1.39 -11.92
N PRO A 275 1.54 2.57 -11.40
CA PRO A 275 1.75 2.77 -9.97
C PRO A 275 0.42 2.68 -9.23
N GLY A 276 0.34 1.79 -8.23
CA GLY A 276 -0.75 1.74 -7.27
C GLY A 276 -0.27 2.21 -5.90
N ARG A 277 0.47 1.36 -5.20
CA ARG A 277 1.03 1.59 -3.87
C ARG A 277 1.79 2.91 -3.75
N TYR A 278 2.55 3.30 -4.76
CA TYR A 278 3.31 4.55 -4.79
C TYR A 278 2.45 5.76 -4.41
N TYR A 279 1.24 5.86 -4.97
CA TYR A 279 0.39 7.02 -4.75
C TYR A 279 -0.31 7.05 -3.40
N VAL A 280 -0.71 5.89 -2.87
CA VAL A 280 -1.72 5.87 -1.81
C VAL A 280 -1.21 5.33 -0.47
N ALA A 281 -0.10 4.59 -0.43
CA ALA A 281 0.33 3.92 0.80
C ALA A 281 0.47 4.89 1.96
N SER A 282 1.28 5.95 1.81
CA SER A 282 1.59 6.93 2.85
C SER A 282 0.46 7.93 3.14
N ALA A 283 -0.53 8.02 2.24
CA ALA A 283 -1.62 8.98 2.41
C ALA A 283 -2.61 8.61 3.52
N PHE A 284 -2.66 7.34 3.96
CA PHE A 284 -3.67 6.84 4.88
C PHE A 284 -3.06 6.42 6.23
N THR A 285 -3.63 6.93 7.29
CA THR A 285 -3.39 6.46 8.67
C THR A 285 -4.68 5.89 9.24
N LEU A 286 -4.60 4.67 9.77
CA LEU A 286 -5.71 3.98 10.43
C LEU A 286 -5.60 4.16 11.94
N ALA A 287 -6.70 4.54 12.59
CA ALA A 287 -6.86 4.55 14.03
C ALA A 287 -7.78 3.41 14.47
N VAL A 288 -7.31 2.59 15.42
CA VAL A 288 -8.08 1.48 16.02
C VAL A 288 -8.14 1.63 17.53
N ASN A 289 -9.27 1.25 18.12
CA ASN A 289 -9.50 1.31 19.56
C ASN A 289 -9.26 -0.06 20.21
N ILE A 290 -8.64 -0.08 21.38
CA ILE A 290 -8.44 -1.29 22.18
C ILE A 290 -9.76 -1.65 22.85
N ILE A 291 -10.38 -2.75 22.44
CA ILE A 291 -11.67 -3.23 22.95
C ILE A 291 -11.53 -4.26 24.06
N ALA A 292 -10.39 -4.95 24.13
CA ALA A 292 -10.11 -5.93 25.20
C ALA A 292 -8.60 -6.08 25.43
N LYS A 293 -8.25 -6.57 26.61
CA LYS A 293 -6.88 -6.84 27.03
C LYS A 293 -6.81 -8.10 27.87
N LYS A 294 -5.80 -8.95 27.63
CA LYS A 294 -5.47 -10.09 28.48
C LYS A 294 -4.03 -9.98 28.97
N VAL A 295 -3.79 -10.39 30.20
CA VAL A 295 -2.45 -10.49 30.79
C VAL A 295 -2.12 -11.96 30.91
N MET A 296 -1.00 -12.36 30.32
CA MET A 296 -0.45 -13.70 30.40
C MET A 296 0.78 -13.64 31.31
N VAL A 297 0.81 -14.49 32.31
CA VAL A 297 1.93 -14.63 33.24
C VAL A 297 2.50 -16.02 33.03
N THR A 298 3.78 -16.10 32.69
CA THR A 298 4.48 -17.38 32.61
C THR A 298 5.00 -17.74 33.98
N GLU A 299 4.37 -18.69 34.68
CA GLU A 299 4.94 -19.26 35.88
C GLU A 299 6.15 -20.11 35.48
N GLN A 300 7.34 -19.74 35.96
CA GLN A 300 8.49 -20.62 35.90
C GLN A 300 8.28 -21.78 36.87
N THR A 301 7.73 -22.88 36.39
CA THR A 301 7.77 -24.15 37.12
C THR A 301 9.21 -24.65 37.09
N GLY A 302 9.82 -24.71 38.27
CA GLY A 302 11.12 -25.34 38.47
C GLY A 302 11.15 -26.74 37.84
N SER A 303 12.31 -27.08 37.30
CA SER A 303 12.62 -28.30 36.59
C SER A 303 11.92 -29.53 37.13
N ASP A 304 10.93 -30.05 36.41
CA ASP A 304 10.75 -31.46 36.03
C ASP A 304 9.45 -31.64 35.23
N GLY A 305 9.57 -32.03 33.96
CA GLY A 305 8.55 -32.77 33.23
C GLY A 305 7.36 -31.98 32.65
N MET A 306 7.46 -31.68 31.38
CA MET A 306 6.35 -31.52 30.41
C MET A 306 4.95 -31.19 30.94
N CYS A 307 4.60 -29.89 30.92
CA CYS A 307 3.26 -29.38 30.55
C CYS A 307 3.31 -27.85 30.51
N GLU A 308 3.22 -27.27 29.31
CA GLU A 308 2.99 -25.83 29.16
C GLU A 308 1.54 -25.51 29.58
N GLY A 309 1.38 -25.06 30.82
CA GLY A 309 0.10 -24.60 31.36
C GLY A 309 0.01 -23.07 31.30
N LEU A 310 -0.76 -22.54 30.36
CA LEU A 310 -1.13 -21.11 30.33
C LEU A 310 -2.23 -20.85 31.34
N THR A 311 -1.96 -20.09 32.40
CA THR A 311 -2.95 -19.71 33.42
C THR A 311 -3.52 -18.33 33.17
N PHE A 312 -4.86 -18.24 33.07
CA PHE A 312 -5.59 -16.99 32.90
C PHE A 312 -5.93 -16.34 34.25
N LEU A 313 -5.45 -15.13 34.47
CA LEU A 313 -5.86 -14.35 35.66
C LEU A 313 -6.97 -13.37 35.28
N GLN A 314 -8.20 -13.72 35.62
CA GLN A 314 -9.36 -12.84 35.54
C GLN A 314 -9.59 -12.19 36.95
N LYS A 315 -9.33 -10.88 37.07
CA LYS A 315 -9.68 -10.13 38.31
C LYS A 315 -11.20 -9.91 38.35
N SER A 316 -11.92 -10.80 39.04
CA SER A 316 -13.30 -10.53 39.43
C SER A 316 -13.30 -9.68 40.72
N LYS A 317 -13.96 -8.53 40.69
CA LYS A 317 -14.26 -7.75 41.92
C LYS A 317 -15.26 -8.54 42.77
N LYS A 318 -14.79 -9.13 43.87
CA LYS A 318 -15.68 -9.65 44.93
C LYS A 318 -15.94 -8.55 45.94
N SER A 319 -17.23 -8.33 46.19
CA SER A 319 -17.74 -7.52 47.27
C SER A 319 -17.28 -8.06 48.66
N GLN A 320 -16.76 -7.18 49.49
CA GLN A 320 -16.35 -7.51 50.85
C GLN A 320 -17.53 -7.48 51.81
N THR A 321 -17.67 -8.53 52.60
CA THR A 321 -18.20 -8.46 53.96
C THR A 321 -17.11 -8.89 54.91
N PRO A 322 -17.00 -8.25 56.10
CA PRO A 322 -15.85 -8.41 56.96
C PRO A 322 -16.05 -9.50 58.02
N SER A 323 -15.07 -10.38 58.17
CA SER A 323 -14.90 -11.12 59.44
C SER A 323 -13.42 -11.09 59.85
N ARG A 324 -13.26 -10.69 61.12
CA ARG A 324 -12.04 -10.54 61.87
C ARG A 324 -11.33 -11.87 62.08
N CYS A 325 -10.03 -11.95 61.83
CA CYS A 325 -9.08 -12.70 62.66
C CYS A 325 -7.69 -12.11 62.52
N ASN A 326 -7.09 -11.77 63.65
CA ASN A 326 -5.71 -11.32 63.79
C ASN A 326 -4.74 -12.47 63.55
N ASN A 327 -3.74 -12.24 62.69
CA ASN A 327 -2.40 -12.79 62.92
C ASN A 327 -1.41 -11.91 62.13
N THR A 328 -0.57 -11.24 62.88
CA THR A 328 0.62 -10.51 62.46
C THR A 328 1.65 -11.49 61.89
N VAL A 329 1.92 -11.41 60.63
CA VAL A 329 3.13 -11.93 60.00
C VAL A 329 3.78 -10.76 59.27
N SER A 330 4.95 -10.38 59.74
CA SER A 330 5.85 -9.44 59.09
C SER A 330 6.28 -9.99 57.74
N ILE A 331 5.86 -9.33 56.64
CA ILE A 331 6.34 -9.61 55.32
C ILE A 331 7.50 -8.66 55.06
N SER A 332 8.70 -9.21 55.01
CA SER A 332 9.88 -8.57 54.46
C SER A 332 9.67 -8.35 52.96
N ASP A 333 9.79 -7.11 52.52
CA ASP A 333 9.95 -6.72 51.11
C ASP A 333 11.29 -7.29 50.66
N GLU A 334 11.24 -8.30 49.77
CA GLU A 334 12.26 -8.70 48.82
C GLU A 334 11.83 -10.02 48.16
N ASP A 335 11.17 -9.93 47.00
CA ASP A 335 11.31 -10.91 45.95
C ASP A 335 10.78 -10.26 44.62
N ASP A 336 11.67 -9.59 43.92
CA ASP A 336 11.52 -9.22 42.52
C ASP A 336 11.75 -10.50 41.67
N SER A 337 10.86 -11.47 41.82
CA SER A 337 10.78 -12.58 40.88
C SER A 337 10.23 -12.00 39.58
N SER A 338 11.09 -11.80 38.58
CA SER A 338 10.74 -11.35 37.25
C SER A 338 9.83 -12.37 36.57
N CYS A 339 8.53 -12.30 36.86
CA CYS A 339 7.50 -13.02 36.16
C CYS A 339 7.34 -12.32 34.81
N ASP A 340 7.73 -12.98 33.70
CA ASP A 340 7.63 -12.44 32.38
C ASP A 340 6.16 -12.24 31.99
N LYS A 341 5.69 -10.99 32.15
CA LYS A 341 4.33 -10.57 31.82
C LYS A 341 4.24 -10.29 30.32
N THR A 342 3.37 -11.00 29.63
CA THR A 342 3.04 -10.77 28.21
C THR A 342 1.62 -10.21 28.10
N LEU A 343 1.39 -9.26 27.20
CA LEU A 343 0.09 -8.60 27.01
C LEU A 343 -0.52 -9.00 25.68
N MET A 344 -1.82 -9.23 25.66
CA MET A 344 -2.60 -9.42 24.43
C MET A 344 -3.64 -8.31 24.34
N TYR A 345 -3.58 -7.55 23.27
CA TYR A 345 -4.54 -6.50 22.96
C TYR A 345 -5.48 -6.94 21.84
N TYR A 346 -6.75 -6.63 21.96
CA TYR A 346 -7.75 -6.83 20.93
C TYR A 346 -8.26 -5.47 20.50
N VAL A 347 -8.28 -5.23 19.18
CA VAL A 347 -8.71 -3.96 18.59
C VAL A 347 -9.93 -4.17 17.69
N ASN A 348 -10.61 -3.10 17.33
CA ASN A 348 -11.90 -3.13 16.61
C ASN A 348 -11.77 -3.19 15.07
N ASP A 349 -10.60 -3.52 14.55
CA ASP A 349 -10.38 -3.88 13.14
C ASP A 349 -9.34 -5.00 13.07
N GLY A 350 -9.30 -5.76 11.98
CA GLY A 350 -8.45 -6.96 11.91
C GLY A 350 -8.11 -7.39 10.49
N VAL A 351 -7.57 -8.62 10.36
CA VAL A 351 -7.09 -9.16 9.08
C VAL A 351 -8.22 -9.46 8.08
N TYR A 352 -9.46 -9.47 8.51
CA TYR A 352 -10.62 -9.54 7.62
C TYR A 352 -11.09 -8.15 7.16
N GLY A 353 -10.75 -7.11 7.90
CA GLY A 353 -10.96 -5.71 7.58
C GLY A 353 -9.73 -5.07 6.95
N SER A 354 -9.26 -3.98 7.52
CA SER A 354 -8.16 -3.18 6.99
C SER A 354 -6.80 -3.88 6.97
N PHE A 355 -6.55 -4.79 7.91
CA PHE A 355 -5.31 -5.54 8.02
C PHE A 355 -5.24 -6.78 7.09
N ASN A 356 -6.18 -6.92 6.15
CA ASN A 356 -6.12 -7.95 5.11
C ASN A 356 -4.81 -7.91 4.31
N CYS A 357 -4.15 -6.77 4.25
CA CYS A 357 -2.84 -6.59 3.62
C CYS A 357 -1.75 -7.51 4.19
N ILE A 358 -1.87 -7.94 5.45
CA ILE A 358 -0.96 -8.92 6.07
C ILE A 358 -1.06 -10.27 5.37
N LEU A 359 -2.28 -10.71 5.04
CA LEU A 359 -2.55 -12.01 4.41
C LEU A 359 -2.36 -11.97 2.89
N TYR A 360 -2.85 -10.93 2.21
CA TYR A 360 -2.92 -10.87 0.76
C TYR A 360 -1.75 -10.14 0.10
N ASP A 361 -1.08 -9.25 0.85
CA ASP A 361 -0.01 -8.40 0.35
C ASP A 361 1.31 -8.59 1.13
N HIS A 362 1.33 -9.51 2.10
CA HIS A 362 2.48 -9.80 2.97
C HIS A 362 3.03 -8.55 3.68
N ALA A 363 2.16 -7.60 3.98
CA ALA A 363 2.54 -6.37 4.65
C ALA A 363 2.97 -6.61 6.10
N HIS A 364 3.94 -5.84 6.56
CA HIS A 364 4.34 -5.77 7.96
C HIS A 364 3.89 -4.42 8.53
N VAL A 365 2.90 -4.44 9.42
CA VAL A 365 2.36 -3.24 10.04
C VAL A 365 3.01 -3.02 11.42
N LYS A 366 3.20 -1.76 11.78
CA LYS A 366 3.76 -1.38 13.09
C LYS A 366 2.79 -0.45 13.82
N PRO A 367 2.44 -0.77 15.07
CA PRO A 367 1.62 0.12 15.87
C PRO A 367 2.42 1.36 16.27
N VAL A 368 1.78 2.51 16.17
CA VAL A 368 2.26 3.79 16.68
C VAL A 368 1.34 4.21 17.83
N LEU A 369 1.91 4.60 18.94
CA LEU A 369 1.13 5.04 20.08
C LEU A 369 0.53 6.43 19.83
N GLN A 370 -0.75 6.60 20.14
CA GLN A 370 -1.41 7.90 20.08
C GLN A 370 -0.81 8.86 21.12
N LYS A 371 -0.57 8.37 22.35
CA LYS A 371 0.07 9.12 23.43
C LYS A 371 1.56 8.79 23.50
N LYS A 372 2.41 9.80 23.65
CA LYS A 372 3.84 9.57 23.89
C LYS A 372 4.02 8.88 25.25
N PRO A 373 4.75 7.75 25.30
CA PRO A 373 5.03 7.09 26.58
C PRO A 373 5.91 7.97 27.46
N LYS A 374 5.83 7.77 28.78
CA LYS A 374 6.70 8.44 29.75
C LYS A 374 8.11 7.84 29.65
N MET A 375 9.13 8.60 30.05
CA MET A 375 10.55 8.18 29.94
C MET A 375 10.90 6.94 30.80
N ASP A 376 10.13 6.69 31.86
CA ASP A 376 10.30 5.59 32.83
C ASP A 376 9.26 4.47 32.64
N GLU A 377 8.49 4.48 31.57
CA GLU A 377 7.41 3.53 31.35
C GLU A 377 7.98 2.15 30.96
N LYS A 378 7.54 1.12 31.68
CA LYS A 378 7.96 -0.27 31.44
C LYS A 378 7.27 -0.81 30.19
N TYR A 379 8.06 -1.43 29.29
CA TYR A 379 7.56 -2.09 28.09
C TYR A 379 7.38 -3.59 28.32
N TYR A 380 6.37 -4.15 27.67
CA TYR A 380 6.01 -5.56 27.75
C TYR A 380 5.89 -6.16 26.36
N SER A 381 6.35 -7.39 26.22
CA SER A 381 6.09 -8.18 25.02
C SER A 381 4.59 -8.31 24.79
N SER A 382 4.10 -7.87 23.64
CA SER A 382 2.67 -7.73 23.37
C SER A 382 2.30 -8.31 22.03
N SER A 383 1.08 -8.85 21.90
CA SER A 383 0.47 -9.25 20.64
C SER A 383 -0.81 -8.46 20.39
N ILE A 384 -1.15 -8.21 19.12
CA ILE A 384 -2.32 -7.42 18.73
C ILE A 384 -3.21 -8.30 17.85
N TRP A 385 -4.49 -8.34 18.18
CA TRP A 385 -5.51 -9.20 17.56
C TRP A 385 -6.71 -8.38 17.11
N GLY A 386 -7.34 -8.80 16.02
CA GLY A 386 -8.60 -8.23 15.54
C GLY A 386 -9.82 -8.74 16.32
N PRO A 387 -11.02 -8.25 15.97
CA PRO A 387 -12.24 -8.48 16.73
C PRO A 387 -12.96 -9.79 16.38
N THR A 388 -12.57 -10.50 15.30
CA THR A 388 -13.31 -11.67 14.83
C THR A 388 -13.07 -12.90 15.68
N CYS A 389 -13.93 -13.91 15.53
CA CYS A 389 -13.82 -15.18 16.25
C CYS A 389 -12.78 -16.13 15.64
N ASP A 390 -12.10 -15.73 14.55
CA ASP A 390 -11.11 -16.56 13.90
C ASP A 390 -9.73 -16.41 14.55
N GLY A 391 -9.07 -17.54 14.82
CA GLY A 391 -7.70 -17.59 15.35
C GLY A 391 -6.63 -17.04 14.40
N LEU A 392 -6.94 -16.84 13.11
CA LEU A 392 -6.07 -16.16 12.15
C LEU A 392 -6.07 -14.63 12.29
N ASP A 393 -7.01 -14.06 13.06
CA ASP A 393 -7.19 -12.61 13.18
C ASP A 393 -6.13 -11.97 14.09
N ARG A 394 -4.86 -12.26 13.81
CA ARG A 394 -3.68 -11.72 14.49
C ARG A 394 -2.99 -10.69 13.62
N ILE A 395 -2.95 -9.44 14.10
CA ILE A 395 -2.35 -8.31 13.39
C ILE A 395 -0.84 -8.26 13.61
N VAL A 396 -0.41 -8.37 14.88
CA VAL A 396 1.00 -8.36 15.27
C VAL A 396 1.26 -9.50 16.24
N GLU A 397 2.25 -10.32 15.93
CA GLU A 397 2.61 -11.47 16.76
C GLU A 397 3.36 -11.05 18.02
N ARG A 398 4.33 -10.15 17.87
CA ARG A 398 5.16 -9.65 18.96
C ARG A 398 5.62 -8.22 18.68
N PHE A 399 5.35 -7.34 19.66
CA PHE A 399 5.83 -5.97 19.67
C PHE A 399 5.95 -5.48 21.12
N ASP A 400 7.01 -4.77 21.44
CA ASP A 400 7.20 -4.25 22.79
C ASP A 400 6.41 -2.94 22.96
N LEU A 401 5.42 -2.94 23.85
CA LEU A 401 4.52 -1.82 24.12
C LEU A 401 4.49 -1.49 25.62
N PRO A 402 4.30 -0.22 25.99
CA PRO A 402 3.91 0.10 27.35
C PRO A 402 2.54 -0.50 27.66
N GLU A 403 2.18 -0.58 28.94
CA GLU A 403 0.88 -1.13 29.31
C GLU A 403 -0.27 -0.18 28.94
N LEU A 404 -1.00 -0.52 27.88
CA LEU A 404 -2.18 0.21 27.40
C LEU A 404 -3.46 -0.29 28.09
N GLN A 405 -4.51 0.53 28.05
CA GLN A 405 -5.80 0.23 28.64
C GLN A 405 -6.88 0.05 27.56
N VAL A 406 -7.96 -0.63 27.91
CA VAL A 406 -9.17 -0.69 27.08
C VAL A 406 -9.69 0.75 26.90
N GLY A 407 -9.96 1.12 25.66
CA GLY A 407 -10.34 2.47 25.26
C GLY A 407 -9.18 3.35 24.77
N ASP A 408 -7.91 2.93 24.95
CA ASP A 408 -6.79 3.59 24.30
C ASP A 408 -6.79 3.32 22.79
N TRP A 409 -6.10 4.20 22.04
CA TRP A 409 -6.00 4.12 20.58
C TRP A 409 -4.60 3.73 20.13
N MET A 410 -4.55 2.88 19.11
CA MET A 410 -3.35 2.57 18.34
C MET A 410 -3.50 3.11 16.93
N LEU A 411 -2.40 3.58 16.35
CA LEU A 411 -2.36 4.10 15.00
C LEU A 411 -1.49 3.22 14.12
N PHE A 412 -1.87 3.11 12.87
CA PHE A 412 -1.10 2.41 11.86
C PHE A 412 -0.96 3.31 10.64
N GLU A 413 0.27 3.69 10.33
CA GLU A 413 0.62 4.52 9.17
C GLU A 413 0.80 3.67 7.91
N ASN A 414 0.88 4.32 6.75
CA ASN A 414 1.07 3.64 5.45
C ASN A 414 -0.01 2.61 5.10
N MET A 415 -1.25 2.86 5.52
CA MET A 415 -2.39 1.95 5.38
C MET A 415 -3.28 2.27 4.17
N GLY A 416 -2.74 2.86 3.09
CA GLY A 416 -3.53 3.24 1.91
C GLY A 416 -3.57 2.20 0.80
N ALA A 417 -2.62 1.26 0.77
CA ALA A 417 -2.48 0.30 -0.33
C ALA A 417 -3.00 -1.09 0.07
N TYR A 418 -3.91 -1.65 -0.74
CA TYR A 418 -4.46 -3.00 -0.57
C TYR A 418 -5.08 -3.26 0.81
N THR A 419 -5.68 -2.24 1.39
CA THR A 419 -6.36 -2.27 2.69
C THR A 419 -7.87 -2.13 2.48
N VAL A 420 -8.33 -0.90 2.18
CA VAL A 420 -9.76 -0.60 1.99
C VAL A 420 -10.37 -1.42 0.85
N ALA A 421 -9.66 -1.52 -0.29
CA ALA A 421 -10.16 -2.20 -1.50
C ALA A 421 -10.43 -3.70 -1.32
N ALA A 422 -9.68 -4.37 -0.43
CA ALA A 422 -9.81 -5.81 -0.18
C ALA A 422 -10.48 -6.15 1.17
N SER A 423 -10.96 -5.15 1.89
CA SER A 423 -11.65 -5.30 3.18
C SER A 423 -12.99 -6.03 3.03
N SER A 424 -13.26 -6.98 3.90
CA SER A 424 -14.55 -7.69 4.00
C SER A 424 -15.35 -7.25 5.23
N THR A 425 -16.59 -7.73 5.33
CA THR A 425 -17.47 -7.55 6.47
C THR A 425 -17.69 -8.86 7.23
N PHE A 426 -16.66 -9.70 7.30
CA PHE A 426 -16.73 -10.99 8.01
C PHE A 426 -17.15 -10.79 9.47
N ASN A 427 -17.94 -11.68 10.02
CA ASN A 427 -18.64 -11.60 11.31
C ASN A 427 -19.58 -10.35 11.45
N GLY A 428 -19.89 -9.63 10.36
CA GLY A 428 -20.77 -8.46 10.38
C GLY A 428 -20.09 -7.16 10.81
N PHE A 429 -18.77 -7.15 11.00
CA PHE A 429 -18.04 -5.93 11.32
C PHE A 429 -18.05 -4.96 10.15
N GLN A 430 -18.33 -3.69 10.43
CA GLN A 430 -18.36 -2.64 9.41
C GLN A 430 -16.95 -2.21 9.02
N ARG A 431 -16.82 -1.70 7.79
CA ARG A 431 -15.56 -1.09 7.34
C ARG A 431 -15.35 0.24 8.08
N PRO A 432 -14.10 0.58 8.44
CA PRO A 432 -13.79 1.86 9.04
C PRO A 432 -14.24 3.04 8.18
N SER A 433 -14.69 4.12 8.83
CA SER A 433 -15.01 5.38 8.17
C SER A 433 -13.75 6.03 7.61
N LEU A 434 -13.89 6.77 6.49
CA LEU A 434 -12.79 7.46 5.82
C LEU A 434 -13.02 8.97 5.91
N PHE A 435 -12.05 9.68 6.47
CA PHE A 435 -12.01 11.15 6.52
C PHE A 435 -10.91 11.65 5.61
N TYR A 436 -11.27 12.35 4.55
CA TYR A 436 -10.32 12.93 3.62
C TYR A 436 -9.97 14.35 4.01
N VAL A 437 -8.69 14.68 3.92
CA VAL A 437 -8.18 16.03 4.21
C VAL A 437 -7.23 16.50 3.11
N MET A 438 -7.13 17.81 2.94
CA MET A 438 -6.17 18.43 2.04
C MET A 438 -5.83 19.84 2.51
N SER A 439 -4.58 20.25 2.41
CA SER A 439 -4.21 21.64 2.66
C SER A 439 -4.57 22.55 1.47
N ARG A 440 -4.84 23.84 1.73
CA ARG A 440 -5.14 24.81 0.66
C ARG A 440 -4.02 24.93 -0.39
N PRO A 441 -2.72 24.95 -0.03
CA PRO A 441 -1.66 24.98 -1.03
C PRO A 441 -1.68 23.79 -1.99
N TYR A 442 -1.91 22.56 -1.51
CA TYR A 442 -2.00 21.40 -2.40
C TYR A 442 -3.27 21.38 -3.23
N TRP A 443 -4.38 21.89 -2.71
CA TRP A 443 -5.59 22.10 -3.50
C TRP A 443 -5.34 23.08 -4.66
N GLN A 444 -4.70 24.23 -4.39
CA GLN A 444 -4.34 25.20 -5.43
C GLN A 444 -3.41 24.57 -6.46
N LEU A 445 -2.32 23.91 -6.02
CA LEU A 445 -1.37 23.23 -6.89
C LEU A 445 -2.05 22.21 -7.82
N MET A 446 -3.00 21.43 -7.29
CA MET A 446 -3.76 20.47 -8.09
C MET A 446 -4.57 21.15 -9.21
N HIS A 447 -5.15 22.32 -8.95
CA HIS A 447 -5.89 23.11 -9.94
C HIS A 447 -4.95 23.76 -10.96
N ASP A 448 -3.80 24.28 -10.53
CA ASP A 448 -2.80 24.84 -11.42
C ASP A 448 -2.26 23.78 -12.40
N ILE A 449 -2.03 22.55 -11.94
CA ILE A 449 -1.65 21.43 -12.80
C ILE A 449 -2.78 21.11 -13.80
N LYS A 450 -4.04 21.12 -13.37
CA LYS A 450 -5.20 20.87 -14.23
C LYS A 450 -5.31 21.92 -15.36
N GLU A 451 -5.15 23.19 -15.02
CA GLU A 451 -5.34 24.30 -15.97
C GLU A 451 -4.19 24.46 -16.96
N HIS A 452 -2.96 24.27 -16.51
CA HIS A 452 -1.77 24.54 -17.31
C HIS A 452 -1.12 23.28 -17.89
N GLY A 453 -1.49 22.08 -17.45
CA GLY A 453 -0.89 20.83 -17.89
C GLY A 453 0.60 20.67 -17.58
N ILE A 454 1.15 21.56 -16.77
CA ILE A 454 2.56 21.63 -16.37
C ILE A 454 2.63 21.32 -14.90
N VAL A 455 3.48 20.37 -14.52
CA VAL A 455 3.83 20.12 -13.12
C VAL A 455 4.87 21.18 -12.72
N PRO A 456 4.51 22.15 -11.85
CA PRO A 456 5.42 23.22 -11.49
C PRO A 456 6.62 22.69 -10.69
N GLU A 457 7.78 23.35 -10.78
CA GLU A 457 8.83 23.16 -9.79
C GLU A 457 8.32 23.67 -8.44
N VAL A 458 8.15 22.75 -7.48
CA VAL A 458 7.74 23.13 -6.11
C VAL A 458 8.95 23.76 -5.43
N PRO A 459 8.87 25.03 -4.94
CA PRO A 459 9.95 25.63 -4.17
C PRO A 459 10.24 24.80 -2.92
N GLU A 460 11.50 24.48 -2.66
CA GLU A 460 11.95 23.71 -1.48
C GLU A 460 11.56 24.36 -0.13
N SER A 461 11.13 25.62 -0.12
CA SER A 461 10.76 26.37 1.08
C SER A 461 9.37 26.05 1.66
N SER A 462 8.55 25.23 0.99
CA SER A 462 7.25 24.78 1.51
C SER A 462 7.30 23.39 2.20
N ALA A 463 8.48 22.89 2.52
CA ALA A 463 8.66 21.77 3.42
C ALA A 463 8.30 22.21 4.85
N LEU A 464 7.03 22.19 5.17
CA LEU A 464 6.56 22.24 6.56
C LEU A 464 7.28 21.09 7.30
N HIS A 465 8.05 21.47 8.31
CA HIS A 465 8.83 20.59 9.15
C HIS A 465 8.00 19.40 9.63
N VAL A 466 8.15 18.27 8.98
CA VAL A 466 7.89 17.00 9.63
C VAL A 466 9.12 16.74 10.50
N SER A 467 9.03 17.06 11.78
CA SER A 467 10.06 16.70 12.75
C SER A 467 10.06 15.17 12.90
N CYS A 468 10.85 14.50 12.07
CA CYS A 468 11.38 13.21 12.43
C CYS A 468 12.28 13.43 13.64
N ALA A 469 11.83 13.02 14.82
CA ALA A 469 12.71 12.87 15.96
C ALA A 469 13.73 11.78 15.61
N GLN A 470 14.92 12.20 15.18
CA GLN A 470 16.09 11.35 15.14
C GLN A 470 16.46 11.03 16.57
N GLU A 471 16.24 9.80 16.98
CA GLU A 471 16.86 9.25 18.17
C GLU A 471 18.38 9.13 17.87
N SER A 472 19.16 9.98 18.52
CA SER A 472 20.60 9.88 18.59
C SER A 472 20.96 8.67 19.47
N GLY A 473 21.19 7.52 18.84
CA GLY A 473 21.85 6.39 19.48
C GLY A 473 23.30 6.75 19.77
N LYS A 474 23.67 6.82 21.02
CA LYS A 474 25.06 6.91 21.48
C LYS A 474 25.80 5.64 21.09
N GLU A 475 26.72 5.76 20.14
CA GLU A 475 27.77 4.76 19.91
C GLU A 475 28.67 4.67 21.15
N LEU A 476 28.73 3.50 21.74
CA LEU A 476 29.77 3.10 22.66
C LEU A 476 31.02 2.71 21.87
N SER A 477 32.04 3.53 21.96
CA SER A 477 33.38 3.26 21.45
C SER A 477 33.98 2.02 22.13
N THR A 478 34.29 0.98 21.36
CA THR A 478 35.23 -0.05 21.76
C THR A 478 36.52 0.10 20.95
N THR A 479 37.54 0.28 21.70
CA THR A 479 38.94 0.52 21.37
C THR A 479 39.54 -0.59 20.49
N ALA A 480 40.38 -0.14 19.58
CA ALA A 480 41.19 -0.94 18.70
C ALA A 480 42.10 -1.99 19.40
N CYS A 481 42.22 -3.14 18.77
CA CYS A 481 43.45 -3.97 18.90
C CYS A 481 43.93 -4.37 17.50
N THR A 482 45.07 -3.87 17.16
CA THR A 482 45.91 -4.19 16.00
C THR A 482 46.50 -5.59 16.10
N SER A 483 46.55 -6.34 15.02
CA SER A 483 47.76 -7.08 14.57
C SER A 483 47.44 -7.86 13.29
N ALA A 484 48.08 -7.45 12.22
CA ALA A 484 49.21 -8.17 11.58
C ALA A 484 48.80 -9.19 10.51
N SER A 485 49.16 -8.82 9.32
CA SER A 485 49.37 -9.54 8.07
C SER A 485 49.94 -10.96 8.18
N VAL A 486 49.50 -11.90 7.30
CA VAL A 486 50.43 -12.75 6.51
C VAL A 486 49.70 -13.26 5.25
N ASN A 487 50.38 -13.18 4.12
CA ASN A 487 50.12 -13.75 2.81
C ASN A 487 49.91 -15.27 2.83
N VAL A 488 49.01 -15.79 2.01
CA VAL A 488 49.26 -16.66 0.83
C VAL A 488 48.01 -16.61 -0.04
#